data_a24b541aef765231d66fe014fdc977fe
#
_entry.id   a24b541aef765231d66fe014fdc977fe
#
_cell.length_a   1.000
_cell.length_b   1.000
_cell.length_c   1.000
_cell.angle_alpha   90.00
_cell.angle_beta   90.00
_cell.angle_gamma   90.00
#
_symmetry.space_group_name_H-M   'P 1'
#
loop_
_entity.id
_entity.type
_entity.pdbx_description
1 polymer ?
#
loop_
_entity_poly.entity_id
_entity_poly.type
_entity_poly.pdbx_seq_one_letter_code
_entity_poly.pdbx_strand_id
1 'polypeptide(L)'
;MTAADGPGTAIVPQLSVRHGRAAIEFYKSAFGAVEDYRIGGTDGHEAVVAQLSVAGASFWIADESPQHENFSPESAGGSTTRMLLIVRDPAATLRRAVAAGAREVRPVSEEHRWLLGRIEDPFGHHWEIGRPLIPWPPGDHRHGPG
;
A
#
# COMPACT_ATOMS: atom_id res chain seq x y z
N MET A 1 -24.58 7.96 2.29
CA MET A 1 -24.64 7.60 3.72
C MET A 1 -24.75 8.86 4.54
N THR A 2 -25.64 8.91 5.48
CA THR A 2 -25.76 10.04 6.37
C THR A 2 -24.82 9.87 7.56
N ALA A 3 -24.51 10.96 8.23
CA ALA A 3 -23.67 10.90 9.43
C ALA A 3 -24.28 10.02 10.52
N ALA A 4 -25.61 9.97 10.59
CA ALA A 4 -26.32 9.18 11.59
C ALA A 4 -26.11 7.68 11.40
N ASP A 5 -25.83 7.26 10.18
CA ASP A 5 -25.62 5.84 9.88
C ASP A 5 -24.20 5.39 10.19
N GLY A 6 -23.29 6.33 10.48
CA GLY A 6 -21.89 6.03 10.70
C GLY A 6 -21.20 5.54 9.45
N PRO A 7 -19.92 5.13 9.56
CA PRO A 7 -19.18 4.60 8.43
C PRO A 7 -19.68 3.21 8.07
N GLY A 8 -19.67 2.88 6.80
CA GLY A 8 -19.94 1.53 6.35
C GLY A 8 -18.79 0.58 6.70
N THR A 9 -19.01 -0.69 6.46
CA THR A 9 -17.97 -1.70 6.66
C THR A 9 -16.83 -1.48 5.67
N ALA A 10 -15.59 -1.55 6.13
CA ALA A 10 -14.42 -1.46 5.27
C ALA A 10 -13.31 -2.34 5.85
N ILE A 11 -12.44 -2.82 4.98
CA ILE A 11 -11.21 -3.49 5.38
C ILE A 11 -10.08 -2.60 4.89
N VAL A 12 -9.25 -2.14 5.82
CA VAL A 12 -8.22 -1.17 5.50
C VAL A 12 -6.86 -1.71 5.96
N PRO A 13 -5.86 -1.74 5.07
CA PRO A 13 -4.52 -2.16 5.48
C PRO A 13 -3.94 -1.22 6.52
N GLN A 14 -3.20 -1.78 7.47
CA GLN A 14 -2.40 -1.02 8.43
C GLN A 14 -0.99 -1.58 8.38
N LEU A 15 -0.03 -0.75 7.99
CA LEU A 15 1.35 -1.15 7.83
C LEU A 15 2.17 -0.65 9.01
N SER A 16 2.86 -1.56 9.70
CA SER A 16 3.79 -1.19 10.75
C SER A 16 5.16 -0.96 10.14
N VAL A 17 5.81 0.14 10.48
CA VAL A 17 7.11 0.52 9.94
C VAL A 17 8.00 1.01 11.08
N ARG A 18 9.32 0.96 10.89
CA ARG A 18 10.26 1.50 11.89
C ARG A 18 10.31 3.02 11.87
N HIS A 19 10.10 3.63 10.71
CA HIS A 19 10.26 5.07 10.54
C HIS A 19 9.04 5.65 9.84
N GLY A 20 7.99 5.91 10.62
CA GLY A 20 6.70 6.35 10.08
C GLY A 20 6.77 7.63 9.27
N ARG A 21 7.54 8.62 9.74
CA ARG A 21 7.66 9.90 9.01
C ARG A 21 8.32 9.70 7.66
N ALA A 22 9.38 8.89 7.63
CA ALA A 22 10.05 8.57 6.37
C ALA A 22 9.13 7.79 5.44
N ALA A 23 8.30 6.91 6.01
CA ALA A 23 7.35 6.14 5.22
C ALA A 23 6.32 7.04 4.55
N ILE A 24 5.78 8.02 5.28
CA ILE A 24 4.84 8.99 4.69
C ILE A 24 5.47 9.66 3.48
N GLU A 25 6.71 10.15 3.62
CA GLU A 25 7.39 10.83 2.52
C GLU A 25 7.66 9.90 1.35
N PHE A 26 8.03 8.66 1.64
CA PHE A 26 8.25 7.68 0.57
C PHE A 26 6.97 7.46 -0.24
N TYR A 27 5.84 7.20 0.43
CA TYR A 27 4.60 6.91 -0.29
C TYR A 27 4.09 8.11 -1.07
N LYS A 28 4.32 9.32 -0.57
CA LYS A 28 4.03 10.54 -1.34
C LYS A 28 4.86 10.58 -2.62
N SER A 29 6.16 10.32 -2.51
CA SER A 29 7.06 10.37 -3.66
C SER A 29 6.83 9.23 -4.63
N ALA A 30 6.64 8.02 -4.10
CA ALA A 30 6.54 6.81 -4.93
C ALA A 30 5.20 6.68 -5.62
N PHE A 31 4.10 6.95 -4.91
CA PHE A 31 2.75 6.65 -5.39
C PHE A 31 1.87 7.90 -5.52
N GLY A 32 2.37 9.07 -5.17
CA GLY A 32 1.55 10.26 -5.14
C GLY A 32 0.52 10.24 -4.01
N ALA A 33 0.86 9.57 -2.90
CA ALA A 33 -0.06 9.49 -1.77
C ALA A 33 -0.33 10.85 -1.17
N VAL A 34 -1.54 11.00 -0.66
CA VAL A 34 -1.99 12.18 0.07
C VAL A 34 -2.13 11.78 1.54
N GLU A 35 -1.66 12.63 2.43
CA GLU A 35 -1.83 12.41 3.85
C GLU A 35 -3.19 12.95 4.26
N ASP A 36 -4.10 12.05 4.64
CA ASP A 36 -5.47 12.43 4.99
C ASP A 36 -5.60 12.75 6.48
N TYR A 37 -4.78 12.12 7.31
CA TYR A 37 -4.89 12.26 8.76
C TYR A 37 -3.57 11.85 9.40
N ARG A 38 -3.21 12.50 10.50
CA ARG A 38 -2.00 12.15 11.24
C ARG A 38 -2.22 12.33 12.73
N ILE A 39 -1.72 11.37 13.51
CA ILE A 39 -1.62 11.48 14.96
C ILE A 39 -0.13 11.39 15.30
N GLY A 40 0.35 12.31 16.12
CA GLY A 40 1.73 12.30 16.57
C GLY A 40 2.74 12.77 15.53
N GLY A 41 4.01 12.58 15.84
CA GLY A 41 5.08 12.89 14.91
C GLY A 41 5.34 14.39 14.71
N THR A 42 4.87 15.24 15.61
CA THR A 42 4.99 16.69 15.43
C THR A 42 6.32 17.25 15.94
N ASP A 43 6.95 16.59 16.91
CA ASP A 43 8.19 17.07 17.51
C ASP A 43 9.41 16.20 17.17
N GLY A 44 9.24 15.20 16.33
CA GLY A 44 10.30 14.29 15.93
C GLY A 44 10.54 13.12 16.86
N HIS A 45 9.92 13.11 18.03
CA HIS A 45 10.07 12.04 19.02
C HIS A 45 8.83 11.18 19.18
N GLU A 46 7.69 11.74 18.85
CA GLU A 46 6.44 11.02 18.96
C GLU A 46 6.30 9.98 17.85
N ALA A 47 5.72 8.85 18.20
CA ALA A 47 5.34 7.86 17.20
C ALA A 47 4.26 8.45 16.28
N VAL A 48 4.29 8.05 15.04
CA VAL A 48 3.38 8.53 14.02
C VAL A 48 2.37 7.44 13.68
N VAL A 49 1.11 7.84 13.56
CA VAL A 49 0.05 7.03 12.93
C VAL A 49 -0.59 7.93 11.88
N ALA A 50 -0.69 7.47 10.66
CA ALA A 50 -1.24 8.30 9.59
C ALA A 50 -2.09 7.48 8.64
N GLN A 51 -3.14 8.13 8.13
CA GLN A 51 -3.92 7.59 7.03
C GLN A 51 -3.48 8.28 5.75
N LEU A 52 -3.14 7.48 4.76
CA LEU A 52 -2.75 7.95 3.45
C LEU A 52 -3.73 7.43 2.41
N SER A 53 -3.82 8.11 1.28
CA SER A 53 -4.61 7.61 0.17
C SER A 53 -3.89 7.85 -1.14
N VAL A 54 -4.06 6.90 -2.06
CA VAL A 54 -3.56 6.98 -3.43
C VAL A 54 -4.79 6.94 -4.33
N ALA A 55 -5.10 8.07 -4.98
CA ALA A 55 -6.29 8.19 -5.82
C ALA A 55 -7.55 7.69 -5.11
N GLY A 56 -7.68 8.00 -3.82
CA GLY A 56 -8.85 7.64 -3.02
C GLY A 56 -8.77 6.28 -2.32
N ALA A 57 -7.79 5.46 -2.64
CA ALA A 57 -7.62 4.16 -1.97
C ALA A 57 -6.79 4.36 -0.70
N SER A 58 -7.34 4.01 0.45
CA SER A 58 -6.76 4.33 1.75
C SER A 58 -5.97 3.19 2.36
N PHE A 59 -4.93 3.54 3.10
CA PHE A 59 -4.24 2.62 3.99
C PHE A 59 -3.65 3.42 5.14
N TRP A 60 -3.35 2.73 6.24
CA TRP A 60 -2.74 3.36 7.41
C TRP A 60 -1.29 2.92 7.53
N ILE A 61 -0.46 3.81 8.06
CA ILE A 61 0.89 3.46 8.48
C ILE A 61 1.04 3.87 9.94
N ALA A 62 1.86 3.12 10.67
CA ALA A 62 2.16 3.44 12.05
C ALA A 62 3.58 3.01 12.37
N ASP A 63 4.26 3.80 13.22
CA ASP A 63 5.51 3.33 13.79
C ASP A 63 5.27 2.03 14.52
N GLU A 64 6.20 1.09 14.40
CA GLU A 64 6.04 -0.19 15.07
C GLU A 64 5.98 -0.01 16.58
N SER A 65 5.32 -0.91 17.24
CA SER A 65 5.16 -0.89 18.68
C SER A 65 5.24 -2.33 19.19
N PRO A 66 6.46 -2.84 19.36
CA PRO A 66 6.64 -4.24 19.77
C PRO A 66 5.96 -4.58 21.08
N GLN A 67 5.87 -3.63 22.02
CA GLN A 67 5.19 -3.85 23.30
C GLN A 67 3.69 -4.09 23.12
N HIS A 68 3.13 -3.70 21.97
CA HIS A 68 1.73 -3.97 21.63
C HIS A 68 1.63 -5.05 20.53
N GLU A 69 2.72 -5.77 20.29
CA GLU A 69 2.80 -6.82 19.27
C GLU A 69 2.60 -6.31 17.84
N ASN A 70 2.95 -5.04 17.60
CA ASN A 70 2.93 -4.44 16.26
C ASN A 70 4.36 -4.34 15.74
N PHE A 71 4.75 -5.29 14.89
CA PHE A 71 6.12 -5.39 14.41
C PHE A 71 6.21 -4.94 12.95
N SER A 72 7.30 -4.22 12.62
CA SER A 72 7.61 -3.93 11.23
C SER A 72 8.21 -5.17 10.56
N PRO A 73 8.19 -5.24 9.22
CA PRO A 73 8.90 -6.31 8.53
C PRO A 73 10.38 -6.37 8.86
N GLU A 74 11.01 -5.21 9.10
CA GLU A 74 12.42 -5.16 9.48
C GLU A 74 12.66 -5.89 10.79
N SER A 75 11.78 -5.70 11.77
CA SER A 75 11.89 -6.38 13.06
C SER A 75 11.48 -7.84 13.01
N ALA A 76 10.51 -8.16 12.17
CA ALA A 76 9.98 -9.52 12.06
C ALA A 76 10.83 -10.41 11.13
N GLY A 77 11.72 -9.82 10.34
CA GLY A 77 12.54 -10.57 9.41
C GLY A 77 11.89 -10.84 8.07
N GLY A 78 10.80 -10.19 7.77
CA GLY A 78 10.10 -10.32 6.49
C GLY A 78 8.64 -9.96 6.61
N SER A 79 7.94 -9.97 5.49
CA SER A 79 6.52 -9.65 5.43
C SER A 79 5.76 -10.82 4.83
N THR A 80 4.61 -11.13 5.42
CA THR A 80 3.77 -12.23 4.95
C THR A 80 2.62 -11.75 4.08
N THR A 81 2.38 -10.44 4.06
CA THR A 81 1.27 -9.84 3.30
C THR A 81 1.83 -8.91 2.24
N ARG A 82 1.19 -8.92 1.09
CA ARG A 82 1.52 -7.98 0.01
C ARG A 82 0.36 -7.03 -0.19
N MET A 83 0.67 -5.81 -0.59
CA MET A 83 -0.34 -4.89 -1.10
C MET A 83 -0.40 -5.05 -2.61
N LEU A 84 -1.58 -4.94 -3.17
CA LEU A 84 -1.75 -4.90 -4.62
C LEU A 84 -2.25 -3.50 -4.98
N LEU A 85 -1.39 -2.72 -5.61
CA LEU A 85 -1.72 -1.38 -6.07
C LEU A 85 -2.10 -1.45 -7.55
N ILE A 86 -3.35 -1.18 -7.83
CA ILE A 86 -3.86 -1.22 -9.20
C ILE A 86 -3.81 0.20 -9.76
N VAL A 87 -3.06 0.38 -10.83
CA VAL A 87 -2.84 1.68 -11.45
C VAL A 87 -2.95 1.57 -12.97
N ARG A 88 -3.12 2.72 -13.60
CA ARG A 88 -3.28 2.76 -15.06
C ARG A 88 -2.00 2.39 -15.79
N ASP A 89 -0.84 2.83 -15.31
CA ASP A 89 0.45 2.54 -15.92
C ASP A 89 1.40 1.93 -14.89
N PRO A 90 1.34 0.60 -14.72
CA PRO A 90 2.17 -0.07 -13.72
C PRO A 90 3.66 0.13 -13.90
N ALA A 91 4.15 0.14 -15.14
CA ALA A 91 5.58 0.30 -15.39
C ALA A 91 6.07 1.67 -14.94
N ALA A 92 5.29 2.72 -15.21
CA ALA A 92 5.66 4.08 -14.79
C ALA A 92 5.64 4.20 -13.27
N THR A 93 4.62 3.63 -12.63
CA THR A 93 4.53 3.66 -11.17
C THR A 93 5.69 2.89 -10.53
N LEU A 94 6.04 1.74 -11.08
CA LEU A 94 7.16 0.94 -10.57
C LEU A 94 8.47 1.75 -10.68
N ARG A 95 8.72 2.37 -11.82
CA ARG A 95 9.92 3.19 -12.00
C ARG A 95 9.97 4.33 -11.00
N ARG A 96 8.84 4.98 -10.76
CA ARG A 96 8.76 6.07 -9.80
C ARG A 96 9.05 5.60 -8.39
N ALA A 97 8.54 4.43 -8.02
CA ALA A 97 8.79 3.84 -6.70
C ALA A 97 10.28 3.52 -6.53
N VAL A 98 10.91 2.94 -7.53
CA VAL A 98 12.34 2.65 -7.49
C VAL A 98 13.16 3.93 -7.37
N ALA A 99 12.79 4.97 -8.11
CA ALA A 99 13.45 6.27 -8.01
C ALA A 99 13.31 6.88 -6.62
N ALA A 100 12.22 6.58 -5.91
CA ALA A 100 11.99 7.07 -4.55
C ALA A 100 12.70 6.23 -3.48
N GLY A 101 13.28 5.08 -3.85
CA GLY A 101 14.06 4.26 -2.92
C GLY A 101 13.62 2.81 -2.79
N ALA A 102 12.59 2.39 -3.49
CA ALA A 102 12.16 0.99 -3.45
C ALA A 102 13.12 0.10 -4.22
N ARG A 103 13.12 -1.19 -3.86
CA ARG A 103 13.88 -2.21 -4.57
C ARG A 103 12.94 -2.91 -5.55
N GLU A 104 13.36 -3.01 -6.80
CA GLU A 104 12.59 -3.80 -7.76
C GLU A 104 12.76 -5.28 -7.45
N VAL A 105 11.67 -5.98 -7.20
CA VAL A 105 11.70 -7.43 -7.00
C VAL A 105 11.47 -8.13 -8.32
N ARG A 106 10.49 -7.63 -9.11
CA ARG A 106 10.21 -8.13 -10.45
C ARG A 106 9.74 -6.98 -11.33
N PRO A 107 10.20 -6.93 -12.58
CA PRO A 107 9.69 -5.93 -13.50
C PRO A 107 8.23 -6.23 -13.87
N VAL A 108 7.55 -5.23 -14.40
CA VAL A 108 6.18 -5.43 -14.88
C VAL A 108 6.20 -6.35 -16.10
N SER A 109 5.38 -7.40 -16.03
CA SER A 109 5.22 -8.34 -17.13
C SER A 109 3.80 -8.87 -17.12
N GLU A 110 3.39 -9.49 -18.21
CA GLU A 110 2.05 -10.06 -18.29
C GLU A 110 2.02 -11.43 -17.63
N GLU A 111 1.09 -11.61 -16.69
CA GLU A 111 0.86 -12.86 -15.98
C GLU A 111 -0.64 -13.03 -15.78
N HIS A 112 -1.18 -14.14 -16.21
CA HIS A 112 -2.60 -14.47 -15.98
C HIS A 112 -3.56 -13.34 -16.38
N ARG A 113 -3.26 -12.67 -17.49
CA ARG A 113 -4.04 -11.54 -18.02
C ARG A 113 -4.02 -10.30 -17.14
N TRP A 114 -2.94 -10.16 -16.38
CA TRP A 114 -2.63 -8.94 -15.66
C TRP A 114 -1.25 -8.47 -16.10
N LEU A 115 -1.03 -7.17 -16.00
CA LEU A 115 0.32 -6.63 -15.96
C LEU A 115 0.68 -6.55 -14.49
N LEU A 116 1.77 -7.17 -14.07
CA LEU A 116 2.18 -7.20 -12.68
C LEU A 116 3.68 -7.03 -12.56
N GLY A 117 4.10 -6.17 -11.64
CA GLY A 117 5.46 -6.09 -11.16
C GLY A 117 5.44 -6.07 -9.65
N ARG A 118 6.60 -6.07 -9.02
CA ARG A 118 6.70 -6.02 -7.56
C ARG A 118 7.87 -5.19 -7.12
N ILE A 119 7.66 -4.40 -6.09
CA ILE A 119 8.72 -3.70 -5.37
C ILE A 119 8.68 -4.10 -3.90
N GLU A 120 9.82 -3.94 -3.25
CA GLU A 120 9.88 -3.92 -1.80
C GLU A 120 10.17 -2.49 -1.39
N ASP A 121 9.34 -1.91 -0.53
CA ASP A 121 9.57 -0.54 -0.11
C ASP A 121 10.73 -0.48 0.90
N PRO A 122 11.22 0.72 1.24
CA PRO A 122 12.37 0.82 2.15
C PRO A 122 12.09 0.30 3.57
N PHE A 123 10.86 -0.02 3.87
CA PHE A 123 10.44 -0.46 5.20
C PHE A 123 10.12 -1.95 5.25
N GLY A 124 10.34 -2.66 4.14
CA GLY A 124 10.19 -4.11 4.06
C GLY A 124 8.82 -4.60 3.59
N HIS A 125 7.90 -3.70 3.28
CA HIS A 125 6.61 -4.11 2.75
C HIS A 125 6.69 -4.33 1.24
N HIS A 126 6.02 -5.39 0.78
CA HIS A 126 5.97 -5.71 -0.64
C HIS A 126 4.70 -5.14 -1.26
N TRP A 127 4.86 -4.54 -2.42
CA TRP A 127 3.78 -3.98 -3.22
C TRP A 127 3.83 -4.60 -4.60
N GLU A 128 2.76 -5.30 -4.97
CA GLU A 128 2.57 -5.65 -6.37
C GLU A 128 1.91 -4.45 -7.04
N ILE A 129 2.39 -4.11 -8.22
CA ILE A 129 1.91 -2.94 -8.97
C ILE A 129 1.44 -3.45 -10.30
N GLY A 130 0.16 -3.25 -10.59
CA GLY A 130 -0.38 -3.84 -11.79
C GLY A 130 -1.74 -3.34 -12.21
N ARG A 131 -2.27 -3.98 -13.23
CA ARG A 131 -3.65 -3.78 -13.66
C ARG A 131 -4.13 -4.98 -14.44
N PRO A 132 -5.45 -5.25 -14.39
CA PRO A 132 -6.00 -6.31 -15.21
C PRO A 132 -6.01 -5.90 -16.69
N LEU A 133 -5.82 -6.86 -17.57
CA LEU A 133 -5.90 -6.67 -19.02
C LEU A 133 -7.29 -7.00 -19.56
N ILE A 134 -8.19 -7.47 -18.70
CA ILE A 134 -9.58 -7.72 -18.99
C ILE A 134 -10.42 -6.98 -17.96
N PRO A 135 -11.72 -6.79 -18.20
CA PRO A 135 -12.57 -6.14 -17.19
C PRO A 135 -12.47 -6.85 -15.84
N TRP A 136 -12.38 -6.06 -14.78
CA TRP A 136 -12.20 -6.58 -13.44
C TRP A 136 -13.24 -5.98 -12.48
N PRO A 137 -13.87 -6.76 -11.61
CA PRO A 137 -13.73 -8.24 -11.57
C PRO A 137 -14.22 -8.87 -12.87
N PRO A 138 -13.70 -10.08 -13.20
CA PRO A 138 -14.13 -10.72 -14.44
C PRO A 138 -15.64 -10.90 -14.40
N GLY A 139 -16.32 -10.41 -15.40
CA GLY A 139 -17.75 -10.32 -15.40
C GLY A 139 -18.44 -11.60 -14.94
N ASP A 140 -19.26 -12.18 -15.71
CA ASP A 140 -20.14 -13.23 -15.27
C ASP A 140 -19.64 -14.64 -15.38
N HIS A 141 -18.35 -14.84 -15.27
CA HIS A 141 -17.84 -16.19 -15.34
C HIS A 141 -18.55 -17.15 -14.44
N ARG A 142 -18.80 -16.75 -13.21
CA ARG A 142 -19.43 -17.61 -12.23
C ARG A 142 -20.92 -17.79 -12.49
N HIS A 143 -21.45 -17.01 -13.41
CA HIS A 143 -22.83 -17.09 -13.84
C HIS A 143 -22.91 -17.60 -15.25
N GLY A 144 -21.81 -18.08 -15.79
CA GLY A 144 -21.78 -18.53 -17.13
C GLY A 144 -22.85 -19.58 -17.39
N PRO A 145 -22.87 -20.20 -18.55
CA PRO A 145 -23.99 -21.06 -18.91
C PRO A 145 -24.28 -22.14 -17.91
N GLY A 146 -23.45 -22.30 -16.98
CA GLY A 146 -23.69 -23.28 -15.92
C GLY A 146 -24.46 -22.70 -14.80
#